data_757be12c927c765a3523b98b2983df75
#
_entry.id   757be12c927c765a3523b98b2983df75
#
_cell.length_a   1.000
_cell.length_b   1.000
_cell.length_c   1.000
_cell.angle_alpha   90.00
_cell.angle_beta   90.00
_cell.angle_gamma   90.00
#
_symmetry.space_group_name_H-M   'P 1'
#
loop_
_entity.id
_entity.type
_entity.pdbx_description
1 polymer ?
#
loop_
_entity_poly.entity_id
_entity_poly.type
_entity_poly.pdbx_seq_one_letter_code
_entity_poly.pdbx_strand_id
1 'polypeptide(L)'
;AINQALKIEAPKFDKKKFEKAVDYALTLTTQHGDFYPLIRKAFEDAGVIFVILPNLPGSGINGATKKIGQNVMLMVNDRRFYSDTVWFTLFHEIGHIINGDYGITFENEHAGQEDAADKYAEDKLIPPGEYEAFVRMNEFSENAIRRFAERIDRDPGIVLGRLQNDQIVPFTNVALSKALKHKYKVITS
;
A
#
# COMPACT_ATOMS: atom_id res chain seq x y z
N ALA A 1 -12.37 -0.75 13.45
CA ALA A 1 -12.32 0.26 12.38
C ALA A 1 -13.51 1.20 12.41
N ILE A 2 -14.74 0.73 12.14
CA ILE A 2 -15.95 1.59 12.01
C ILE A 2 -16.15 2.47 13.23
N ASN A 3 -16.12 1.90 14.45
CA ASN A 3 -16.32 2.66 15.69
C ASN A 3 -15.22 3.72 15.95
N GLN A 4 -14.02 3.52 15.42
CA GLN A 4 -12.94 4.51 15.46
C GLN A 4 -13.19 5.59 14.41
N ALA A 5 -13.54 5.21 13.19
CA ALA A 5 -13.81 6.13 12.10
C ALA A 5 -14.98 7.08 12.40
N LEU A 6 -16.06 6.58 13.06
CA LEU A 6 -17.20 7.39 13.46
C LEU A 6 -16.89 8.49 14.51
N LYS A 7 -15.74 8.41 15.18
CA LYS A 7 -15.30 9.43 16.16
C LYS A 7 -14.43 10.53 15.56
N ILE A 8 -14.05 10.39 14.30
CA ILE A 8 -13.15 11.31 13.60
C ILE A 8 -14.03 12.26 12.77
N GLU A 9 -13.89 13.55 13.03
CA GLU A 9 -14.51 14.59 12.21
C GLU A 9 -13.61 14.86 11.01
N ALA A 10 -14.13 14.60 9.82
CA ALA A 10 -13.44 14.86 8.55
C ALA A 10 -14.42 15.55 7.57
N PRO A 11 -13.92 16.37 6.64
CA PRO A 11 -14.74 16.98 5.61
C PRO A 11 -15.37 15.90 4.72
N LYS A 12 -16.38 16.27 3.94
CA LYS A 12 -16.96 15.38 2.94
C LYS A 12 -15.88 14.85 1.99
N PHE A 13 -15.97 13.58 1.63
CA PHE A 13 -15.06 12.94 0.67
C PHE A 13 -14.98 13.73 -0.64
N ASP A 14 -13.77 14.06 -1.03
CA ASP A 14 -13.42 14.74 -2.28
C ASP A 14 -12.38 13.90 -3.02
N LYS A 15 -12.80 13.26 -4.12
CA LYS A 15 -11.94 12.36 -4.91
C LYS A 15 -10.69 13.07 -5.44
N LYS A 16 -10.81 14.33 -5.92
CA LYS A 16 -9.66 15.08 -6.46
C LYS A 16 -8.63 15.43 -5.39
N LYS A 17 -9.10 15.78 -4.19
CA LYS A 17 -8.22 15.99 -3.05
C LYS A 17 -7.56 14.68 -2.62
N PHE A 18 -8.31 13.59 -2.63
CA PHE A 18 -7.78 12.28 -2.28
C PHE A 18 -6.71 11.81 -3.28
N GLU A 19 -6.90 11.98 -4.59
CA GLU A 19 -5.88 11.67 -5.59
C GLU A 19 -4.56 12.43 -5.34
N LYS A 20 -4.63 13.71 -4.97
CA LYS A 20 -3.44 14.49 -4.57
C LYS A 20 -2.81 13.96 -3.28
N ALA A 21 -3.62 13.54 -2.30
CA ALA A 21 -3.11 12.95 -1.07
C ALA A 21 -2.45 11.57 -1.33
N VAL A 22 -2.95 10.81 -2.31
CA VAL A 22 -2.32 9.57 -2.78
C VAL A 22 -0.97 9.85 -3.43
N ASP A 23 -0.87 10.87 -4.29
CA ASP A 23 0.42 11.28 -4.87
C ASP A 23 1.42 11.71 -3.80
N TYR A 24 0.95 12.40 -2.76
CA TYR A 24 1.78 12.72 -1.60
C TYR A 24 2.22 11.46 -0.85
N ALA A 25 1.32 10.49 -0.61
CA ALA A 25 1.66 9.23 0.05
C ALA A 25 2.76 8.46 -0.71
N LEU A 26 2.78 8.53 -2.05
CA LEU A 26 3.86 7.93 -2.86
C LEU A 26 5.24 8.50 -2.51
N THR A 27 5.35 9.79 -2.23
CA THR A 27 6.63 10.42 -1.87
C THR A 27 7.14 9.99 -0.48
N LEU A 28 6.27 9.38 0.32
CA LEU A 28 6.59 8.92 1.67
C LEU A 28 7.06 7.45 1.70
N THR A 29 7.06 6.75 0.57
CA THR A 29 7.46 5.33 0.51
C THR A 29 8.91 5.10 0.91
N THR A 30 9.79 6.08 0.69
CA THR A 30 11.20 6.04 1.07
C THR A 30 11.47 6.47 2.51
N GLN A 31 10.43 6.97 3.21
CA GLN A 31 10.52 7.38 4.62
C GLN A 31 10.10 6.22 5.53
N HIS A 32 11.01 5.82 6.42
CA HIS A 32 10.76 4.70 7.35
C HIS A 32 10.33 5.14 8.75
N GLY A 33 10.22 6.44 8.98
CA GLY A 33 9.76 7.04 10.24
C GLY A 33 8.27 7.37 10.24
N ASP A 34 7.94 8.60 10.55
CA ASP A 34 6.58 9.10 10.84
C ASP A 34 5.67 9.26 9.61
N PHE A 35 5.71 8.34 8.64
CA PHE A 35 4.87 8.43 7.43
C PHE A 35 3.37 8.28 7.73
N TYR A 36 2.99 7.46 8.71
CA TYR A 36 1.59 7.19 9.03
C TYR A 36 0.80 8.43 9.46
N PRO A 37 1.25 9.25 10.43
CA PRO A 37 0.57 10.48 10.78
C PRO A 37 0.42 11.45 9.60
N LEU A 38 1.42 11.51 8.72
CA LEU A 38 1.41 12.38 7.54
C LEU A 38 0.36 11.93 6.51
N ILE A 39 0.34 10.62 6.19
CA ILE A 39 -0.67 10.06 5.29
C ILE A 39 -2.06 10.21 5.88
N ARG A 40 -2.22 9.85 7.16
CA ARG A 40 -3.49 9.96 7.87
C ARG A 40 -4.05 11.37 7.76
N LYS A 41 -3.25 12.40 8.06
CA LYS A 41 -3.66 13.80 7.96
C LYS A 41 -4.07 14.18 6.54
N ALA A 42 -3.27 13.83 5.54
CA ALA A 42 -3.55 14.15 4.14
C ALA A 42 -4.85 13.46 3.65
N PHE A 43 -5.11 12.23 4.08
CA PHE A 43 -6.32 11.50 3.74
C PHE A 43 -7.55 12.06 4.47
N GLU A 44 -7.43 12.39 5.76
CA GLU A 44 -8.49 13.03 6.54
C GLU A 44 -8.93 14.36 5.90
N ASP A 45 -7.99 15.19 5.43
CA ASP A 45 -8.28 16.45 4.73
C ASP A 45 -9.04 16.25 3.39
N ALA A 46 -8.99 15.05 2.85
CA ALA A 46 -9.74 14.64 1.66
C ALA A 46 -11.04 13.87 1.99
N GLY A 47 -11.38 13.72 3.28
CA GLY A 47 -12.55 12.99 3.74
C GLY A 47 -12.39 11.46 3.76
N VAL A 48 -11.15 10.97 3.76
CA VAL A 48 -10.83 9.54 3.92
C VAL A 48 -10.21 9.30 5.29
N ILE A 49 -10.89 8.51 6.12
CA ILE A 49 -10.45 8.18 7.48
C ILE A 49 -9.60 6.92 7.42
N PHE A 50 -8.29 7.09 7.57
CA PHE A 50 -7.31 6.00 7.51
C PHE A 50 -7.06 5.42 8.90
N VAL A 51 -7.24 4.10 9.04
CA VAL A 51 -7.10 3.36 10.30
C VAL A 51 -6.21 2.14 10.11
N ILE A 52 -5.22 1.99 10.97
CA ILE A 52 -4.45 0.74 11.08
C ILE A 52 -4.99 -0.04 12.28
N LEU A 53 -5.34 -1.31 12.06
CA LEU A 53 -5.80 -2.21 13.12
C LEU A 53 -4.81 -3.33 13.38
N PRO A 54 -4.72 -3.81 14.63
CA PRO A 54 -4.01 -5.04 14.92
C PRO A 54 -4.57 -6.20 14.10
N ASN A 55 -3.68 -7.04 13.60
CA ASN A 55 -4.08 -8.25 12.90
C ASN A 55 -4.86 -9.18 13.84
N LEU A 56 -6.03 -9.63 13.38
CA LEU A 56 -6.81 -10.64 14.07
C LEU A 56 -6.44 -12.02 13.48
N PRO A 57 -5.72 -12.88 14.24
CA PRO A 57 -5.32 -14.19 13.75
C PRO A 57 -6.50 -15.00 13.23
N GLY A 58 -6.36 -15.58 12.03
CA GLY A 58 -7.40 -16.41 11.40
C GLY A 58 -8.50 -15.63 10.68
N SER A 59 -8.49 -14.30 10.69
CA SER A 59 -9.51 -13.51 9.96
C SER A 59 -9.32 -13.53 8.44
N GLY A 60 -8.07 -13.67 7.98
CA GLY A 60 -7.71 -13.55 6.57
C GLY A 60 -7.89 -12.14 5.97
N ILE A 61 -8.33 -11.16 6.76
CA ILE A 61 -8.58 -9.80 6.30
C ILE A 61 -7.27 -9.03 6.21
N ASN A 62 -6.96 -8.44 5.05
CA ASN A 62 -5.81 -7.58 4.84
C ASN A 62 -6.18 -6.10 4.94
N GLY A 63 -7.32 -5.73 4.38
CA GLY A 63 -7.82 -4.37 4.37
C GLY A 63 -9.33 -4.29 4.24
N ALA A 64 -9.87 -3.10 4.29
CA ALA A 64 -11.29 -2.83 4.03
C ALA A 64 -11.52 -1.36 3.72
N THR A 65 -12.43 -1.12 2.78
CA THR A 65 -12.94 0.20 2.47
C THR A 65 -14.44 0.26 2.66
N LYS A 66 -14.96 1.36 3.21
CA LYS A 66 -16.41 1.52 3.45
C LYS A 66 -16.83 2.98 3.43
N LYS A 67 -17.96 3.28 2.79
CA LYS A 67 -18.62 4.58 2.94
C LYS A 67 -19.23 4.70 4.35
N ILE A 68 -18.95 5.81 5.03
CA ILE A 68 -19.49 6.14 6.35
C ILE A 68 -20.03 7.57 6.28
N GLY A 69 -21.36 7.69 6.10
CA GLY A 69 -21.98 9.01 5.88
C GLY A 69 -21.42 9.71 4.64
N GLN A 70 -20.77 10.86 4.85
CA GLN A 70 -20.16 11.65 3.78
C GLN A 70 -18.65 11.32 3.57
N ASN A 71 -18.09 10.45 4.41
CA ASN A 71 -16.69 10.06 4.42
C ASN A 71 -16.48 8.65 3.86
N VAL A 72 -15.22 8.29 3.67
CA VAL A 72 -14.78 6.93 3.37
C VAL A 72 -13.83 6.47 4.45
N MET A 73 -14.04 5.28 5.00
CA MET A 73 -13.07 4.60 5.85
C MET A 73 -12.16 3.74 4.98
N LEU A 74 -10.85 3.85 5.20
CA LEU A 74 -9.82 2.96 4.69
C LEU A 74 -9.14 2.29 5.89
N MET A 75 -9.16 0.97 5.96
CA MET A 75 -8.53 0.20 7.01
C MET A 75 -7.51 -0.77 6.42
N VAL A 76 -6.32 -0.83 7.01
CA VAL A 76 -5.35 -1.90 6.78
C VAL A 76 -5.00 -2.56 8.12
N ASN A 77 -4.59 -3.83 8.10
CA ASN A 77 -4.10 -4.48 9.31
C ASN A 77 -2.57 -4.44 9.40
N ASP A 78 -2.02 -4.69 10.59
CA ASP A 78 -0.59 -4.68 10.84
C ASP A 78 0.10 -6.03 10.59
N ARG A 79 -0.56 -6.94 9.86
CA ARG A 79 0.00 -8.23 9.50
C ARG A 79 1.21 -8.07 8.58
N ARG A 80 2.32 -8.72 8.94
CA ARG A 80 3.55 -8.68 8.12
C ARG A 80 4.00 -7.26 7.76
N PHE A 81 4.25 -6.42 8.73
CA PHE A 81 4.60 -5.00 8.56
C PHE A 81 5.96 -4.79 7.86
N TYR A 82 6.13 -5.40 6.71
CA TYR A 82 7.25 -5.12 5.80
C TYR A 82 6.84 -4.05 4.77
N SER A 83 7.80 -3.26 4.32
CA SER A 83 7.56 -2.12 3.42
C SER A 83 6.77 -2.51 2.16
N ASP A 84 7.11 -3.62 1.51
CA ASP A 84 6.37 -4.12 0.36
C ASP A 84 4.89 -4.41 0.69
N THR A 85 4.64 -5.15 1.77
CA THR A 85 3.28 -5.55 2.14
C THR A 85 2.42 -4.36 2.56
N VAL A 86 2.98 -3.45 3.38
CA VAL A 86 2.25 -2.26 3.86
C VAL A 86 1.85 -1.37 2.70
N TRP A 87 2.80 -1.02 1.83
CA TRP A 87 2.54 -0.12 0.72
C TRP A 87 1.62 -0.74 -0.32
N PHE A 88 1.82 -2.03 -0.66
CA PHE A 88 0.95 -2.70 -1.61
C PHE A 88 -0.49 -2.77 -1.07
N THR A 89 -0.70 -3.22 0.17
CA THR A 89 -2.04 -3.29 0.76
C THR A 89 -2.70 -1.92 0.83
N LEU A 90 -1.96 -0.87 1.24
CA LEU A 90 -2.50 0.49 1.27
C LEU A 90 -2.96 0.95 -0.12
N PHE A 91 -2.13 0.75 -1.15
CA PHE A 91 -2.46 1.18 -2.51
C PHE A 91 -3.54 0.31 -3.17
N HIS A 92 -3.66 -0.95 -2.79
CA HIS A 92 -4.77 -1.81 -3.15
C HIS A 92 -6.11 -1.26 -2.61
N GLU A 93 -6.17 -0.94 -1.32
CA GLU A 93 -7.37 -0.32 -0.72
C GLU A 93 -7.68 1.06 -1.31
N ILE A 94 -6.66 1.84 -1.65
CA ILE A 94 -6.82 3.10 -2.41
C ILE A 94 -7.45 2.81 -3.78
N GLY A 95 -7.04 1.75 -4.46
CA GLY A 95 -7.61 1.30 -5.73
C GLY A 95 -9.12 1.11 -5.65
N HIS A 96 -9.62 0.44 -4.62
CA HIS A 96 -11.06 0.30 -4.38
C HIS A 96 -11.77 1.65 -4.21
N ILE A 97 -11.18 2.58 -3.47
CA ILE A 97 -11.78 3.93 -3.31
C ILE A 97 -11.83 4.67 -4.65
N ILE A 98 -10.75 4.62 -5.43
CA ILE A 98 -10.66 5.30 -6.73
C ILE A 98 -11.64 4.72 -7.73
N ASN A 99 -11.81 3.39 -7.74
CA ASN A 99 -12.75 2.68 -8.62
C ASN A 99 -14.20 2.83 -8.14
N GLY A 100 -14.41 3.18 -6.87
CA GLY A 100 -15.74 3.36 -6.26
C GLY A 100 -16.39 2.04 -5.85
N ASP A 101 -15.62 0.97 -5.75
CA ASP A 101 -15.99 -0.33 -5.19
C ASP A 101 -15.50 -0.43 -3.75
N TYR A 102 -16.40 -0.65 -2.82
CA TYR A 102 -16.10 -0.67 -1.40
C TYR A 102 -16.40 -2.06 -0.83
N GLY A 103 -15.43 -2.61 -0.09
CA GLY A 103 -15.58 -3.97 0.44
C GLY A 103 -14.61 -4.31 1.55
N ILE A 104 -14.50 -5.60 1.81
CA ILE A 104 -13.51 -6.20 2.71
C ILE A 104 -12.61 -7.07 1.84
N THR A 105 -11.33 -6.81 1.87
CA THR A 105 -10.31 -7.56 1.12
C THR A 105 -9.81 -8.72 1.96
N PHE A 106 -9.98 -9.93 1.47
CA PHE A 106 -9.49 -11.15 2.08
C PHE A 106 -8.21 -11.65 1.40
N GLU A 107 -7.39 -12.38 2.15
CA GLU A 107 -6.24 -13.10 1.62
C GLU A 107 -6.71 -14.17 0.61
N ASN A 108 -6.19 -14.17 -0.60
CA ASN A 108 -6.52 -15.10 -1.70
C ASN A 108 -7.89 -14.91 -2.39
N GLU A 109 -8.53 -13.76 -2.28
CA GLU A 109 -9.64 -13.41 -3.16
C GLU A 109 -9.10 -12.86 -4.51
N HIS A 110 -9.56 -13.47 -5.60
CA HIS A 110 -9.29 -13.01 -6.96
C HIS A 110 -10.62 -12.99 -7.73
N ALA A 111 -11.23 -11.83 -7.82
CA ALA A 111 -12.42 -11.60 -8.64
C ALA A 111 -12.37 -10.16 -9.16
N GLY A 112 -12.67 -9.93 -10.40
CA GLY A 112 -12.63 -8.70 -11.19
C GLY A 112 -12.36 -7.34 -10.52
N GLN A 113 -12.97 -7.04 -9.38
CA GLN A 113 -12.72 -5.81 -8.61
C GLN A 113 -11.37 -5.87 -7.89
N GLU A 114 -10.97 -7.04 -7.38
CA GLU A 114 -9.66 -7.28 -6.75
C GLU A 114 -8.56 -7.15 -7.79
N ASP A 115 -8.73 -7.72 -9.00
CA ASP A 115 -7.76 -7.60 -10.09
C ASP A 115 -7.55 -6.12 -10.50
N ALA A 116 -8.61 -5.31 -10.47
CA ALA A 116 -8.53 -3.89 -10.79
C ALA A 116 -7.81 -3.10 -9.68
N ALA A 117 -8.02 -3.45 -8.41
CA ALA A 117 -7.35 -2.84 -7.27
C ALA A 117 -5.88 -3.24 -7.21
N ASP A 118 -5.55 -4.51 -7.46
CA ASP A 118 -4.19 -5.01 -7.59
C ASP A 118 -3.44 -4.27 -8.70
N LYS A 119 -4.04 -4.20 -9.88
CA LYS A 119 -3.46 -3.49 -11.03
C LYS A 119 -3.22 -2.02 -10.73
N TYR A 120 -4.15 -1.36 -10.04
CA TYR A 120 -3.98 0.02 -9.60
C TYR A 120 -2.77 0.16 -8.67
N ALA A 121 -2.65 -0.71 -7.65
CA ALA A 121 -1.55 -0.69 -6.71
C ALA A 121 -0.20 -0.91 -7.42
N GLU A 122 -0.13 -1.90 -8.29
CA GLU A 122 1.05 -2.21 -9.08
C GLU A 122 1.53 -1.02 -9.92
N ASP A 123 0.63 -0.47 -10.73
CA ASP A 123 0.96 0.61 -11.67
C ASP A 123 1.25 1.93 -10.96
N LYS A 124 0.62 2.17 -9.82
CA LYS A 124 0.83 3.39 -9.04
C LYS A 124 2.13 3.34 -8.25
N LEU A 125 2.47 2.20 -7.65
CA LEU A 125 3.72 2.02 -6.90
C LEU A 125 4.93 1.98 -7.83
N ILE A 126 4.85 1.26 -8.95
CA ILE A 126 5.96 1.13 -9.90
C ILE A 126 5.42 1.43 -11.31
N PRO A 127 5.88 2.52 -11.97
CA PRO A 127 5.44 2.85 -13.32
C PRO A 127 5.67 1.69 -14.30
N PRO A 128 4.63 1.22 -15.04
CA PRO A 128 4.71 -0.01 -15.83
C PRO A 128 5.86 -0.03 -16.86
N GLY A 129 6.04 1.06 -17.60
CA GLY A 129 7.10 1.15 -18.61
C GLY A 129 8.51 1.07 -18.02
N GLU A 130 8.71 1.67 -16.82
CA GLU A 130 9.97 1.59 -16.08
C GLU A 130 10.23 0.17 -15.57
N TYR A 131 9.17 -0.48 -15.05
CA TYR A 131 9.26 -1.85 -14.56
C TYR A 131 9.59 -2.84 -15.69
N GLU A 132 8.87 -2.76 -16.82
CA GLU A 132 9.14 -3.60 -17.97
C GLU A 132 10.57 -3.43 -18.51
N ALA A 133 11.09 -2.20 -18.54
CA ALA A 133 12.44 -1.93 -18.95
C ALA A 133 13.45 -2.57 -17.98
N PHE A 134 13.19 -2.48 -16.67
CA PHE A 134 14.03 -3.08 -15.64
C PHE A 134 14.02 -4.62 -15.73
N VAL A 135 12.85 -5.24 -15.90
CA VAL A 135 12.74 -6.70 -16.03
C VAL A 135 13.47 -7.20 -17.27
N ARG A 136 13.42 -6.48 -18.40
CA ARG A 136 14.17 -6.84 -19.62
C ARG A 136 15.68 -6.85 -19.46
N MET A 137 16.22 -6.07 -18.50
CA MET A 137 17.66 -6.09 -18.20
C MET A 137 18.12 -7.40 -17.54
N ASN A 138 17.19 -8.16 -16.97
CA ASN A 138 17.40 -9.45 -16.32
C ASN A 138 18.53 -9.46 -15.27
N GLU A 139 18.69 -8.35 -14.54
CA GLU A 139 19.65 -8.20 -13.45
C GLU A 139 18.92 -7.80 -12.17
N PHE A 140 18.85 -8.72 -11.20
CA PHE A 140 18.08 -8.56 -9.96
C PHE A 140 18.97 -8.69 -8.72
N SER A 141 20.23 -8.24 -8.81
CA SER A 141 21.10 -8.10 -7.64
C SER A 141 20.59 -7.01 -6.70
N GLU A 142 21.00 -7.04 -5.43
CA GLU A 142 20.67 -6.01 -4.45
C GLU A 142 20.94 -4.59 -4.99
N ASN A 143 22.12 -4.40 -5.59
CA ASN A 143 22.50 -3.10 -6.14
C ASN A 143 21.64 -2.68 -7.33
N ALA A 144 21.25 -3.61 -8.21
CA ALA A 144 20.39 -3.30 -9.34
C ALA A 144 18.99 -2.87 -8.86
N ILE A 145 18.41 -3.59 -7.88
CA ILE A 145 17.11 -3.26 -7.30
C ILE A 145 17.16 -1.90 -6.59
N ARG A 146 18.21 -1.61 -5.81
CA ARG A 146 18.37 -0.31 -5.14
C ARG A 146 18.45 0.85 -6.15
N ARG A 147 19.29 0.73 -7.19
CA ARG A 147 19.39 1.75 -8.23
C ARG A 147 18.08 1.98 -8.98
N PHE A 148 17.34 0.90 -9.26
CA PHE A 148 16.03 1.04 -9.89
C PHE A 148 15.02 1.73 -8.96
N ALA A 149 14.95 1.32 -7.70
CA ALA A 149 14.07 1.92 -6.69
C ALA A 149 14.37 3.41 -6.50
N GLU A 150 15.66 3.79 -6.39
CA GLU A 150 16.09 5.19 -6.32
C GLU A 150 15.66 5.99 -7.55
N ARG A 151 15.83 5.43 -8.76
CA ARG A 151 15.44 6.10 -10.00
C ARG A 151 13.95 6.43 -10.06
N ILE A 152 13.10 5.56 -9.53
CA ILE A 152 11.64 5.77 -9.50
C ILE A 152 11.15 6.41 -8.19
N ASP A 153 12.06 6.77 -7.29
CA ASP A 153 11.76 7.34 -5.96
C ASP A 153 10.81 6.45 -5.13
N ARG A 154 11.20 5.19 -4.93
CA ARG A 154 10.45 4.19 -4.15
C ARG A 154 11.34 3.42 -3.20
N ASP A 155 10.73 2.86 -2.13
CA ASP A 155 11.42 1.92 -1.26
C ASP A 155 11.84 0.65 -2.05
N PRO A 156 13.09 0.17 -1.90
CA PRO A 156 13.56 -1.00 -2.63
C PRO A 156 12.83 -2.30 -2.26
N GLY A 157 12.21 -2.36 -1.08
CA GLY A 157 11.35 -3.48 -0.70
C GLY A 157 10.10 -3.58 -1.57
N ILE A 158 9.52 -2.44 -2.00
CA ILE A 158 8.39 -2.41 -2.93
C ILE A 158 8.78 -3.08 -4.26
N VAL A 159 9.95 -2.73 -4.79
CA VAL A 159 10.46 -3.32 -6.05
C VAL A 159 10.70 -4.82 -5.88
N LEU A 160 11.36 -5.23 -4.79
CA LEU A 160 11.59 -6.64 -4.50
C LEU A 160 10.27 -7.40 -4.32
N GLY A 161 9.32 -6.82 -3.60
CA GLY A 161 7.99 -7.42 -3.39
C GLY A 161 7.28 -7.68 -4.72
N ARG A 162 7.34 -6.74 -5.66
CA ARG A 162 6.78 -6.90 -7.01
C ARG A 162 7.50 -8.02 -7.79
N LEU A 163 8.81 -8.05 -7.81
CA LEU A 163 9.59 -9.11 -8.47
C LEU A 163 9.28 -10.50 -7.89
N GLN A 164 9.02 -10.57 -6.59
CA GLN A 164 8.65 -11.83 -5.93
C GLN A 164 7.21 -12.23 -6.27
N ASN A 165 6.27 -11.29 -6.32
CA ASN A 165 4.90 -11.55 -6.72
C ASN A 165 4.83 -12.05 -8.17
N ASP A 166 5.61 -11.46 -9.07
CA ASP A 166 5.72 -11.86 -10.47
C ASP A 166 6.57 -13.13 -10.68
N GLN A 167 7.01 -13.80 -9.60
CA GLN A 167 7.82 -15.02 -9.60
C GLN A 167 9.18 -14.90 -10.32
N ILE A 168 9.67 -13.68 -10.51
CA ILE A 168 10.99 -13.38 -11.12
C ILE A 168 12.10 -13.62 -10.10
N VAL A 169 11.87 -13.22 -8.84
CA VAL A 169 12.77 -13.48 -7.71
C VAL A 169 12.03 -14.37 -6.70
N PRO A 170 12.60 -15.50 -6.27
CA PRO A 170 11.91 -16.37 -5.35
C PRO A 170 11.78 -15.75 -3.94
N PHE A 171 10.64 -15.98 -3.27
CA PHE A 171 10.44 -15.57 -1.87
C PHE A 171 11.45 -16.20 -0.89
N THR A 172 12.03 -17.33 -1.28
CA THR A 172 13.08 -18.01 -0.50
C THR A 172 14.43 -17.30 -0.51
N ASN A 173 14.59 -16.24 -1.31
CA ASN A 173 15.80 -15.39 -1.27
C ASN A 173 15.80 -14.51 -0.03
N VAL A 174 16.15 -15.11 1.12
CA VAL A 174 16.16 -14.45 2.42
C VAL A 174 17.20 -13.33 2.49
N ALA A 175 18.30 -13.46 1.76
CA ALA A 175 19.36 -12.43 1.74
C ALA A 175 18.84 -11.12 1.16
N LEU A 176 18.20 -11.14 -0.02
CA LEU A 176 17.59 -9.95 -0.61
C LEU A 176 16.46 -9.39 0.26
N SER A 177 15.62 -10.25 0.85
CA SER A 177 14.53 -9.81 1.71
C SER A 177 15.05 -9.07 2.95
N LYS A 178 16.11 -9.56 3.59
CA LYS A 178 16.74 -8.89 4.74
C LYS A 178 17.44 -7.58 4.36
N ALA A 179 18.03 -7.52 3.16
CA ALA A 179 18.75 -6.34 2.69
C ALA A 179 17.80 -5.20 2.25
N LEU A 180 16.67 -5.53 1.64
CA LEU A 180 15.85 -4.57 0.90
C LEU A 180 14.51 -4.24 1.57
N LYS A 181 13.90 -5.17 2.33
CA LYS A 181 12.60 -4.94 2.96
C LYS A 181 12.76 -4.34 4.35
N HIS A 182 12.27 -3.13 4.52
CA HIS A 182 12.18 -2.51 5.83
C HIS A 182 11.02 -3.11 6.62
N LYS A 183 11.24 -3.39 7.91
CA LYS A 183 10.17 -3.84 8.82
C LYS A 183 9.73 -2.69 9.70
N TYR A 184 8.48 -2.29 9.55
CA TYR A 184 7.87 -1.27 10.41
C TYR A 184 7.50 -1.84 11.79
N LYS A 185 7.38 -0.95 12.76
CA LYS A 185 6.88 -1.28 14.10
C LYS A 185 5.65 -0.42 14.35
N VAL A 186 4.56 -1.04 14.81
CA VAL A 186 3.42 -0.28 15.34
C VAL A 186 3.78 0.18 16.74
N ILE A 187 3.80 1.48 16.96
CA ILE A 187 3.88 2.06 18.28
C ILE A 187 2.44 2.28 18.73
N THR A 188 1.95 1.41 19.60
CA THR A 188 0.68 1.63 20.31
C THR A 188 0.93 2.65 21.41
N SER A 189 0.45 3.87 21.22
CA SER A 189 0.35 4.88 22.29
C SER A 189 -0.84 4.61 23.16
#